data_b62c56e46c66138be4b6226bca00fa09
#
_entry.id   b62c56e46c66138be4b6226bca00fa09
#
_cell.length_a   1.000
_cell.length_b   1.000
_cell.length_c   1.000
_cell.angle_alpha   90.00
_cell.angle_beta   90.00
_cell.angle_gamma   90.00
#
_symmetry.space_group_name_H-M   'P 1'
#
loop_
_entity.id
_entity.type
_entity.pdbx_description
1 polymer ?
#
loop_
_entity_poly.entity_id
_entity_poly.type
_entity_poly.pdbx_seq_one_letter_code
_entity_poly.pdbx_strand_id
1 'polypeptide(L)'
;MRETWRSTLLNNIFKNNNLFSDEQLINKDVYQFGVFNGDSMREISNIMKNNNIAINNFNGYDVFSGMPKETKEPIFQDSWDPDKEPDAFNVVKKFCLNNTEQVVEVIENSLYDFNNNYKYKIFNGLVEDTLPQSKSVIKPAFYVDIDLDIYSPSKFVLDYMLENKLITEGTLIGYDDWGGTPNFENYEFGESRAHKEVCDKYNLTVKKIAQVGNTFPNVHNIWIVEKIG
;
A
#
# COMPACT_ATOMS: atom_id res chain seq x y z
N MET A 1 18.28 -3.17 12.52
CA MET A 1 16.89 -2.94 12.08
C MET A 1 16.20 -4.29 12.10
N ARG A 2 15.01 -4.43 12.68
CA ARG A 2 14.29 -5.72 12.70
C ARG A 2 13.85 -5.99 11.26
N GLU A 3 14.06 -7.20 10.77
CA GLU A 3 13.62 -7.59 9.43
C GLU A 3 12.09 -7.65 9.41
N THR A 4 11.47 -6.89 8.49
CA THR A 4 10.03 -6.87 8.32
C THR A 4 9.64 -7.74 7.13
N TRP A 5 8.35 -7.98 6.93
CA TRP A 5 7.88 -8.70 5.76
C TRP A 5 8.22 -7.99 4.45
N ARG A 6 8.14 -6.63 4.44
CA ARG A 6 8.49 -5.82 3.26
C ARG A 6 9.95 -6.01 2.87
N SER A 7 10.85 -5.93 3.86
CA SER A 7 12.28 -6.13 3.60
C SER A 7 12.58 -7.55 3.12
N THR A 8 11.95 -8.55 3.71
CA THR A 8 12.12 -9.95 3.30
C THR A 8 11.64 -10.18 1.86
N LEU A 9 10.41 -9.77 1.54
CA LEU A 9 9.81 -10.07 0.23
C LEU A 9 10.38 -9.22 -0.90
N LEU A 10 10.45 -7.88 -0.72
CA LEU A 10 10.92 -6.98 -1.76
C LEU A 10 12.40 -7.18 -2.10
N ASN A 11 13.28 -7.40 -1.09
CA ASN A 11 14.68 -7.70 -1.38
C ASN A 11 14.84 -9.00 -2.18
N ASN A 12 14.04 -10.03 -1.87
CA ASN A 12 14.07 -11.28 -2.63
C ASN A 12 13.61 -11.07 -4.08
N ILE A 13 12.56 -10.29 -4.29
CA ILE A 13 12.06 -9.96 -5.63
C ILE A 13 13.12 -9.18 -6.40
N PHE A 14 13.70 -8.13 -5.82
CA PHE A 14 14.63 -7.25 -6.54
C PHE A 14 16.01 -7.88 -6.77
N LYS A 15 16.51 -8.71 -5.86
CA LYS A 15 17.78 -9.42 -6.04
C LYS A 15 17.73 -10.53 -7.10
N ASN A 16 16.57 -11.14 -7.27
CA ASN A 16 16.44 -12.30 -8.18
C ASN A 16 15.98 -11.90 -9.59
N ASN A 17 15.89 -10.60 -9.91
CA ASN A 17 15.12 -10.19 -11.05
C ASN A 17 15.84 -9.26 -12.03
N ASN A 18 15.97 -9.81 -13.24
CA ASN A 18 15.93 -9.04 -14.47
C ASN A 18 14.47 -8.71 -14.90
N LEU A 19 13.55 -8.57 -13.94
CA LEU A 19 12.11 -8.36 -14.23
C LEU A 19 11.82 -6.96 -14.77
N PHE A 20 12.70 -6.00 -14.50
CA PHE A 20 12.44 -4.61 -14.86
C PHE A 20 13.73 -3.98 -15.44
N SER A 21 13.63 -3.34 -16.60
CA SER A 21 14.69 -2.46 -17.07
C SER A 21 14.59 -1.09 -16.40
N ASP A 22 15.72 -0.44 -16.12
CA ASP A 22 15.77 0.89 -15.50
C ASP A 22 14.94 1.93 -16.26
N GLU A 23 14.88 1.86 -17.59
CA GLU A 23 14.07 2.74 -18.41
C GLU A 23 12.56 2.61 -18.16
N GLN A 24 12.10 1.41 -17.78
CA GLN A 24 10.68 1.17 -17.49
C GLN A 24 10.25 1.76 -16.14
N LEU A 25 11.16 1.88 -15.19
CA LEU A 25 10.85 2.29 -13.80
C LEU A 25 10.89 3.80 -13.60
N ILE A 26 11.78 4.51 -14.30
CA ILE A 26 12.01 5.96 -14.09
C ILE A 26 10.76 6.83 -14.36
N ASN A 27 9.79 6.30 -15.10
CA ASN A 27 8.51 6.95 -15.39
C ASN A 27 7.34 6.40 -14.57
N LYS A 28 7.61 5.55 -13.59
CA LYS A 28 6.58 4.96 -12.72
C LYS A 28 6.69 5.50 -11.30
N ASP A 29 5.58 5.43 -10.59
CA ASP A 29 5.48 5.82 -9.19
C ASP A 29 5.41 4.58 -8.28
N VAL A 30 5.72 4.79 -7.01
CA VAL A 30 5.39 3.88 -5.91
C VAL A 30 4.26 4.51 -5.10
N TYR A 31 3.37 3.68 -4.62
CA TYR A 31 2.22 4.07 -3.84
C TYR A 31 2.19 3.32 -2.53
N GLN A 32 1.87 4.01 -1.45
CA GLN A 32 1.49 3.41 -0.18
C GLN A 32 0.16 3.99 0.27
N PHE A 33 -0.78 3.11 0.53
CA PHE A 33 -2.08 3.40 1.11
C PHE A 33 -2.10 2.89 2.55
N GLY A 34 -2.25 3.83 3.51
CA GLY A 34 -1.96 3.62 4.91
C GLY A 34 -0.48 3.94 5.24
N VAL A 35 -0.21 5.21 5.55
CA VAL A 35 1.16 5.71 5.81
C VAL A 35 1.49 5.68 7.28
N PHE A 36 0.51 5.96 8.13
CA PHE A 36 0.64 6.09 9.57
C PHE A 36 1.77 7.06 9.95
N ASN A 37 2.91 6.58 10.45
CA ASN A 37 4.07 7.40 10.85
C ASN A 37 5.19 7.45 9.78
N GLY A 38 4.97 6.87 8.62
CA GLY A 38 5.93 6.83 7.50
C GLY A 38 7.03 5.77 7.60
N ASP A 39 6.98 4.87 8.59
CA ASP A 39 8.03 3.84 8.75
C ASP A 39 8.10 2.90 7.54
N SER A 40 6.97 2.45 7.02
CA SER A 40 6.91 1.59 5.84
C SER A 40 7.44 2.30 4.59
N MET A 41 7.12 3.59 4.40
CA MET A 41 7.68 4.39 3.29
C MET A 41 9.21 4.49 3.38
N ARG A 42 9.76 4.73 4.59
CA ARG A 42 11.23 4.75 4.81
C ARG A 42 11.85 3.42 4.46
N GLU A 43 11.23 2.33 4.90
CA GLU A 43 11.71 0.98 4.66
C GLU A 43 11.73 0.65 3.17
N ILE A 44 10.61 0.84 2.45
CA ILE A 44 10.49 0.60 1.01
C ILE A 44 11.51 1.46 0.24
N SER A 45 11.66 2.74 0.60
CA SER A 45 12.65 3.64 0.01
C SER A 45 14.08 3.11 0.16
N ASN A 46 14.42 2.57 1.34
CA ASN A 46 15.73 2.00 1.60
C ASN A 46 15.96 0.72 0.80
N ILE A 47 14.97 -0.13 0.70
CA ILE A 47 15.03 -1.36 -0.10
C ILE A 47 15.26 -1.00 -1.59
N MET A 48 14.50 -0.06 -2.13
CA MET A 48 14.66 0.40 -3.51
C MET A 48 16.04 1.01 -3.75
N LYS A 49 16.51 1.88 -2.86
CA LYS A 49 17.86 2.47 -2.93
C LYS A 49 18.94 1.40 -2.96
N ASN A 50 18.89 0.42 -2.05
CA ASN A 50 19.88 -0.65 -1.96
C ASN A 50 19.88 -1.60 -3.16
N ASN A 51 18.80 -1.63 -3.93
CA ASN A 51 18.67 -2.41 -5.15
C ASN A 51 18.78 -1.54 -6.43
N ASN A 52 19.22 -0.27 -6.31
CA ASN A 52 19.38 0.69 -7.40
C ASN A 52 18.11 0.92 -8.25
N ILE A 53 16.93 0.87 -7.62
CA ILE A 53 15.66 1.11 -8.29
C ILE A 53 15.37 2.60 -8.33
N ALA A 54 15.26 3.18 -9.51
CA ALA A 54 14.86 4.57 -9.73
C ALA A 54 13.38 4.66 -10.07
N ILE A 55 12.65 5.56 -9.41
CA ILE A 55 11.24 5.85 -9.65
C ILE A 55 11.01 7.35 -9.82
N ASN A 56 9.82 7.73 -10.32
CA ASN A 56 9.47 9.14 -10.47
C ASN A 56 9.07 9.79 -9.13
N ASN A 57 8.05 9.26 -8.44
CA ASN A 57 7.63 9.71 -7.12
C ASN A 57 7.29 8.54 -6.20
N PHE A 58 7.32 8.77 -4.90
CA PHE A 58 6.73 7.90 -3.90
C PHE A 58 5.54 8.64 -3.26
N ASN A 59 4.34 8.14 -3.52
CA ASN A 59 3.07 8.74 -3.11
C ASN A 59 2.50 7.98 -1.92
N GLY A 60 2.23 8.68 -0.82
CA GLY A 60 1.60 8.14 0.39
C GLY A 60 0.21 8.73 0.59
N TYR A 61 -0.75 7.93 1.01
CA TYR A 61 -2.14 8.32 1.28
C TYR A 61 -2.56 7.87 2.66
N ASP A 62 -3.06 8.78 3.48
CA ASP A 62 -3.56 8.48 4.83
C ASP A 62 -4.46 9.60 5.34
N VAL A 63 -5.40 9.26 6.21
CA VAL A 63 -6.25 10.25 6.87
C VAL A 63 -5.59 10.83 8.12
N PHE A 64 -4.60 10.15 8.73
CA PHE A 64 -3.85 10.50 9.93
C PHE A 64 -4.69 10.73 11.20
N SER A 65 -6.00 10.77 11.09
CA SER A 65 -6.94 11.01 12.19
C SER A 65 -7.52 9.73 12.80
N GLY A 66 -7.08 8.58 12.34
CA GLY A 66 -7.53 7.25 12.75
C GLY A 66 -8.26 6.50 11.64
N MET A 67 -8.46 5.21 11.84
CA MET A 67 -9.10 4.34 10.85
C MET A 67 -10.56 4.73 10.60
N PRO A 68 -11.00 4.89 9.35
CA PRO A 68 -12.42 5.09 9.03
C PRO A 68 -13.22 3.81 9.31
N LYS A 69 -14.53 3.96 9.56
CA LYS A 69 -15.41 2.83 9.80
C LYS A 69 -15.68 2.04 8.52
N GLU A 70 -15.54 0.71 8.59
CA GLU A 70 -16.00 -0.18 7.53
C GLU A 70 -17.54 -0.21 7.49
N THR A 71 -18.13 -0.06 6.30
CA THR A 71 -19.59 0.05 6.14
C THR A 71 -20.19 -1.00 5.21
N LYS A 72 -19.36 -1.78 4.51
CA LYS A 72 -19.82 -2.71 3.46
C LYS A 72 -19.64 -4.18 3.81
N GLU A 73 -18.86 -4.47 4.84
CA GLU A 73 -18.72 -5.83 5.34
C GLU A 73 -18.69 -5.86 6.88
N PRO A 74 -18.97 -7.01 7.51
CA PRO A 74 -18.73 -7.18 8.93
C PRO A 74 -17.24 -7.04 9.22
N ILE A 75 -16.90 -6.31 10.29
CA ILE A 75 -15.53 -6.26 10.79
C ILE A 75 -15.15 -7.65 11.27
N PHE A 76 -14.03 -8.16 10.79
CA PHE A 76 -13.54 -9.48 11.20
C PHE A 76 -13.13 -9.46 12.68
N GLN A 77 -13.32 -10.56 13.40
CA GLN A 77 -13.20 -10.62 14.86
C GLN A 77 -11.84 -10.19 15.40
N ASP A 78 -10.80 -10.35 14.64
CA ASP A 78 -9.41 -9.97 14.99
C ASP A 78 -8.89 -8.77 14.20
N SER A 79 -9.75 -8.07 13.45
CA SER A 79 -9.43 -6.82 12.76
C SER A 79 -9.58 -5.63 13.69
N TRP A 80 -8.90 -4.55 13.37
CA TRP A 80 -9.06 -3.27 14.04
C TRP A 80 -10.49 -2.77 13.89
N ASP A 81 -11.13 -2.46 15.01
CA ASP A 81 -12.51 -1.99 15.07
C ASP A 81 -12.52 -0.54 15.58
N PRO A 82 -12.76 0.46 14.72
CA PRO A 82 -12.76 1.86 15.13
C PRO A 82 -13.86 2.20 16.15
N ASP A 83 -14.91 1.40 16.27
CA ASP A 83 -15.92 1.56 17.31
C ASP A 83 -15.40 1.13 18.70
N LYS A 84 -14.44 0.19 18.74
CA LYS A 84 -13.79 -0.27 19.98
C LYS A 84 -12.53 0.52 20.31
N GLU A 85 -11.77 0.88 19.28
CA GLU A 85 -10.50 1.58 19.40
C GLU A 85 -10.48 2.84 18.48
N PRO A 86 -11.30 3.86 18.78
CA PRO A 86 -11.51 5.01 17.88
C PRO A 86 -10.23 5.84 17.63
N ASP A 87 -9.22 5.69 18.47
CA ASP A 87 -7.93 6.37 18.33
C ASP A 87 -6.83 5.45 17.79
N ALA A 88 -7.16 4.22 17.44
CA ALA A 88 -6.22 3.35 16.74
C ALA A 88 -5.78 4.05 15.44
N PHE A 89 -4.46 4.06 15.19
CA PHE A 89 -3.85 4.74 14.05
C PHE A 89 -4.04 6.26 13.99
N ASN A 90 -4.58 6.90 15.03
CA ASN A 90 -4.64 8.36 15.09
C ASN A 90 -3.25 8.96 15.38
N VAL A 91 -2.58 9.37 14.32
CA VAL A 91 -1.20 9.88 14.38
C VAL A 91 -1.12 11.20 15.13
N VAL A 92 -2.11 12.08 14.93
CA VAL A 92 -2.20 13.36 15.62
C VAL A 92 -2.19 13.18 17.14
N LYS A 93 -3.05 12.30 17.65
CA LYS A 93 -3.12 11.99 19.09
C LYS A 93 -1.90 11.22 19.58
N LYS A 94 -1.46 10.21 18.85
CA LYS A 94 -0.35 9.33 19.24
C LYS A 94 0.97 10.08 19.42
N PHE A 95 1.23 11.09 18.58
CA PHE A 95 2.46 11.87 18.61
C PHE A 95 2.28 13.28 19.15
N CYS A 96 1.11 13.59 19.74
CA CYS A 96 0.80 14.89 20.36
C CYS A 96 1.01 16.07 19.39
N LEU A 97 0.61 15.89 18.12
CA LEU A 97 0.67 16.91 17.09
C LEU A 97 -0.60 17.78 17.11
N ASN A 98 -0.57 18.94 16.44
CA ASN A 98 -1.70 19.87 16.49
C ASN A 98 -2.82 19.50 15.49
N ASN A 99 -2.43 18.99 14.32
CA ASN A 99 -3.34 18.66 13.24
C ASN A 99 -2.65 17.70 12.24
N THR A 100 -3.40 17.26 11.23
CA THR A 100 -2.91 16.32 10.21
C THR A 100 -1.92 16.95 9.23
N GLU A 101 -1.98 18.26 9.00
CA GLU A 101 -1.00 19.01 8.19
C GLU A 101 0.40 18.97 8.81
N GLN A 102 0.47 19.10 10.13
CA GLN A 102 1.74 18.94 10.85
C GLN A 102 2.26 17.51 10.77
N VAL A 103 1.39 16.50 10.75
CA VAL A 103 1.80 15.11 10.52
C VAL A 103 2.46 14.96 9.17
N VAL A 104 1.84 15.50 8.09
CA VAL A 104 2.40 15.47 6.74
C VAL A 104 3.79 16.09 6.71
N GLU A 105 3.94 17.30 7.27
CA GLU A 105 5.22 18.01 7.31
C GLU A 105 6.31 17.20 8.03
N VAL A 106 5.99 16.61 9.17
CA VAL A 106 6.94 15.78 9.95
C VAL A 106 7.34 14.54 9.17
N ILE A 107 6.39 13.85 8.52
CA ILE A 107 6.68 12.66 7.74
C ILE A 107 7.53 13.01 6.52
N GLU A 108 7.15 14.02 5.73
CA GLU A 108 7.90 14.43 4.54
C GLU A 108 9.33 14.82 4.89
N ASN A 109 9.53 15.66 5.91
CA ASN A 109 10.86 16.04 6.36
C ASN A 109 11.68 14.82 6.79
N SER A 110 11.09 13.91 7.56
CA SER A 110 11.75 12.67 7.99
C SER A 110 12.14 11.76 6.81
N LEU A 111 11.31 11.68 5.77
CA LEU A 111 11.59 10.90 4.56
C LEU A 111 12.75 11.51 3.77
N TYR A 112 12.76 12.83 3.58
CA TYR A 112 13.85 13.53 2.89
C TYR A 112 15.17 13.46 3.63
N ASP A 113 15.15 13.61 4.95
CA ASP A 113 16.34 13.47 5.79
C ASP A 113 16.92 12.05 5.74
N PHE A 114 16.04 11.05 5.68
CA PHE A 114 16.43 9.66 5.60
C PHE A 114 16.96 9.26 4.21
N ASN A 115 16.28 9.69 3.14
CA ASN A 115 16.63 9.34 1.77
C ASN A 115 16.14 10.40 0.76
N ASN A 116 17.01 11.26 0.30
CA ASN A 116 16.71 12.32 -0.66
C ASN A 116 16.79 11.88 -2.14
N ASN A 117 16.92 10.57 -2.43
CA ASN A 117 16.96 10.07 -3.81
C ASN A 117 15.57 10.04 -4.46
N TYR A 118 14.50 10.09 -3.68
CA TYR A 118 13.14 10.02 -4.16
C TYR A 118 12.37 11.31 -3.86
N LYS A 119 11.35 11.59 -4.69
CA LYS A 119 10.39 12.66 -4.44
C LYS A 119 9.20 12.06 -3.70
N TYR A 120 8.96 12.53 -2.49
CA TYR A 120 7.84 12.10 -1.67
C TYR A 120 6.67 13.07 -1.83
N LYS A 121 5.46 12.53 -1.84
CA LYS A 121 4.21 13.28 -1.80
C LYS A 121 3.26 12.58 -0.85
N ILE A 122 2.78 13.31 0.15
CA ILE A 122 1.82 12.81 1.13
C ILE A 122 0.48 13.48 0.89
N PHE A 123 -0.56 12.67 0.69
CA PHE A 123 -1.93 13.11 0.48
C PHE A 123 -2.74 12.81 1.73
N ASN A 124 -3.15 13.87 2.43
CA ASN A 124 -3.89 13.83 3.68
C ASN A 124 -5.39 13.83 3.43
N GLY A 125 -6.09 12.79 3.84
CA GLY A 125 -7.53 12.64 3.73
C GLY A 125 -7.95 11.23 3.31
N LEU A 126 -9.25 11.01 3.20
CA LEU A 126 -9.79 9.73 2.72
C LEU A 126 -9.29 9.45 1.30
N VAL A 127 -8.95 8.21 1.01
CA VAL A 127 -8.44 7.81 -0.32
C VAL A 127 -9.46 8.04 -1.42
N GLU A 128 -10.74 7.98 -1.11
CA GLU A 128 -11.86 8.26 -2.00
C GLU A 128 -11.85 9.71 -2.52
N ASP A 129 -11.30 10.63 -1.75
CA ASP A 129 -11.19 12.04 -2.10
C ASP A 129 -9.81 12.38 -2.69
N THR A 130 -8.75 11.94 -2.01
CA THR A 130 -7.38 12.35 -2.30
C THR A 130 -6.80 11.69 -3.55
N LEU A 131 -7.10 10.42 -3.79
CA LEU A 131 -6.58 9.72 -4.97
C LEU A 131 -7.13 10.30 -6.28
N PRO A 132 -8.43 10.61 -6.43
CA PRO A 132 -8.93 11.33 -7.60
C PRO A 132 -8.35 12.75 -7.77
N GLN A 133 -8.18 13.49 -6.68
CA GLN A 133 -7.60 14.84 -6.73
C GLN A 133 -6.13 14.83 -7.17
N SER A 134 -5.39 13.79 -6.84
CA SER A 134 -3.97 13.64 -7.21
C SER A 134 -3.73 13.24 -8.67
N LYS A 135 -4.78 12.89 -9.44
CA LYS A 135 -4.69 12.32 -10.80
C LYS A 135 -3.75 13.07 -11.76
N SER A 136 -3.69 14.40 -11.68
CA SER A 136 -2.84 15.20 -12.58
C SER A 136 -1.33 15.13 -12.29
N VAL A 137 -0.94 14.62 -11.12
CA VAL A 137 0.45 14.63 -10.62
C VAL A 137 1.04 13.27 -10.34
N ILE A 138 0.27 12.19 -10.56
CA ILE A 138 0.66 10.80 -10.35
C ILE A 138 0.81 10.05 -11.68
N LYS A 139 1.55 8.95 -11.67
CA LYS A 139 1.86 8.15 -12.84
C LYS A 139 1.55 6.66 -12.60
N PRO A 140 1.55 5.82 -13.65
CA PRO A 140 1.39 4.38 -13.48
C PRO A 140 2.33 3.80 -12.42
N ALA A 141 1.83 2.84 -11.66
CA ALA A 141 2.55 2.26 -10.55
C ALA A 141 3.61 1.25 -11.01
N PHE A 142 4.75 1.28 -10.33
CA PHE A 142 5.68 0.17 -10.25
C PHE A 142 5.28 -0.78 -9.11
N TYR A 143 5.06 -0.21 -7.94
CA TYR A 143 4.65 -0.94 -6.74
C TYR A 143 3.53 -0.20 -6.01
N VAL A 144 2.54 -0.95 -5.58
CA VAL A 144 1.42 -0.49 -4.75
C VAL A 144 1.46 -1.28 -3.45
N ASP A 145 1.62 -0.60 -2.32
CA ASP A 145 1.56 -1.15 -0.98
C ASP A 145 0.18 -0.84 -0.39
N ILE A 146 -0.63 -1.85 -0.16
CA ILE A 146 -1.95 -1.75 0.46
C ILE A 146 -1.80 -2.13 1.94
N ASP A 147 -2.14 -1.20 2.82
CA ASP A 147 -2.03 -1.27 4.28
C ASP A 147 -3.17 -0.45 4.89
N LEU A 148 -4.39 -0.85 4.53
CA LEU A 148 -5.63 -0.13 4.85
C LEU A 148 -6.52 -0.90 5.82
N ASP A 149 -6.13 -2.13 6.19
CA ASP A 149 -6.79 -3.04 7.13
C ASP A 149 -8.22 -3.48 6.71
N ILE A 150 -8.98 -2.62 6.04
CA ILE A 150 -10.42 -2.79 5.78
C ILE A 150 -10.74 -2.87 4.27
N TYR A 151 -11.89 -3.48 3.97
CA TYR A 151 -12.31 -3.78 2.60
C TYR A 151 -12.62 -2.53 1.76
N SER A 152 -13.44 -1.60 2.30
CA SER A 152 -14.00 -0.51 1.47
C SER A 152 -12.95 0.39 0.81
N PRO A 153 -11.95 0.94 1.53
CA PRO A 153 -10.92 1.76 0.91
C PRO A 153 -9.98 0.93 0.02
N SER A 154 -9.66 -0.32 0.41
CA SER A 154 -8.82 -1.20 -0.41
C SER A 154 -9.47 -1.50 -1.76
N LYS A 155 -10.78 -1.78 -1.75
CA LYS A 155 -11.57 -1.98 -2.98
C LYS A 155 -11.61 -0.73 -3.84
N PHE A 156 -11.83 0.43 -3.23
CA PHE A 156 -11.85 1.71 -3.95
C PHE A 156 -10.50 1.99 -4.62
N VAL A 157 -9.39 1.84 -3.90
CA VAL A 157 -8.04 2.08 -4.41
C VAL A 157 -7.77 1.20 -5.64
N LEU A 158 -8.01 -0.10 -5.53
CA LEU A 158 -7.77 -1.04 -6.62
C LEU A 158 -8.63 -0.74 -7.84
N ASP A 159 -9.94 -0.50 -7.64
CA ASP A 159 -10.86 -0.13 -8.72
C ASP A 159 -10.40 1.16 -9.41
N TYR A 160 -10.15 2.22 -8.64
CA TYR A 160 -9.74 3.52 -9.19
C TYR A 160 -8.43 3.43 -9.97
N MET A 161 -7.43 2.74 -9.42
CA MET A 161 -6.13 2.62 -10.07
C MET A 161 -6.19 1.84 -11.38
N LEU A 162 -7.04 0.81 -11.46
CA LEU A 162 -7.26 0.06 -12.71
C LEU A 162 -8.04 0.88 -13.74
N GLU A 163 -9.14 1.52 -13.34
CA GLU A 163 -9.96 2.35 -14.22
C GLU A 163 -9.15 3.52 -14.83
N ASN A 164 -8.20 4.06 -14.07
CA ASN A 164 -7.35 5.15 -14.51
C ASN A 164 -5.99 4.72 -15.07
N LYS A 165 -5.79 3.42 -15.32
CA LYS A 165 -4.56 2.84 -15.87
C LYS A 165 -3.30 3.17 -15.04
N LEU A 166 -3.49 3.29 -13.73
CA LEU A 166 -2.39 3.45 -12.76
C LEU A 166 -1.80 2.09 -12.39
N ILE A 167 -2.62 1.04 -12.33
CA ILE A 167 -2.16 -0.36 -12.31
C ILE A 167 -2.12 -0.83 -13.76
N THR A 168 -0.99 -1.39 -14.17
CA THR A 168 -0.71 -1.88 -15.52
C THR A 168 -0.03 -3.25 -15.45
N GLU A 169 0.10 -3.95 -16.57
CA GLU A 169 0.90 -5.17 -16.62
C GLU A 169 2.32 -4.92 -16.09
N GLY A 170 2.81 -5.83 -15.26
CA GLY A 170 4.07 -5.71 -14.53
C GLY A 170 3.99 -4.93 -13.21
N THR A 171 2.87 -4.31 -12.86
CA THR A 171 2.71 -3.67 -11.55
C THR A 171 2.75 -4.72 -10.44
N LEU A 172 3.53 -4.44 -9.39
CA LEU A 172 3.56 -5.22 -8.17
C LEU A 172 2.52 -4.66 -7.19
N ILE A 173 1.79 -5.55 -6.50
CA ILE A 173 0.82 -5.18 -5.47
C ILE A 173 1.16 -5.98 -4.21
N GLY A 174 1.52 -5.27 -3.13
CA GLY A 174 1.77 -5.83 -1.81
C GLY A 174 0.60 -5.57 -0.88
N TYR A 175 0.32 -6.51 0.01
CA TYR A 175 -0.74 -6.45 1.02
C TYR A 175 -0.17 -6.70 2.40
N ASP A 176 -0.47 -5.79 3.34
CA ASP A 176 -0.06 -5.93 4.75
C ASP A 176 -0.97 -6.91 5.49
N ASP A 177 -2.28 -6.78 5.33
CA ASP A 177 -3.30 -7.56 6.01
C ASP A 177 -4.07 -8.47 5.05
N TRP A 178 -3.39 -9.52 4.58
CA TRP A 178 -4.06 -10.50 3.75
C TRP A 178 -5.03 -11.33 4.58
N GLY A 179 -6.28 -10.89 4.66
CA GLY A 179 -7.34 -11.54 5.42
C GLY A 179 -7.83 -12.84 4.80
N GLY A 180 -8.25 -13.73 5.66
CA GLY A 180 -8.85 -15.02 5.33
C GLY A 180 -8.70 -15.96 6.51
N THR A 181 -9.69 -16.80 6.76
CA THR A 181 -9.60 -17.91 7.72
C THR A 181 -8.49 -18.89 7.32
N PRO A 182 -8.13 -19.91 8.14
CA PRO A 182 -6.86 -20.67 8.03
C PRO A 182 -6.47 -21.21 6.66
N ASN A 183 -7.34 -21.14 5.69
CA ASN A 183 -7.02 -21.42 4.29
C ASN A 183 -6.83 -20.07 3.56
N PHE A 184 -5.58 -19.68 3.29
CA PHE A 184 -5.17 -18.48 2.55
C PHE A 184 -5.88 -18.27 1.20
N GLU A 185 -6.68 -19.21 0.76
CA GLU A 185 -7.49 -19.19 -0.44
C GLU A 185 -8.89 -18.60 -0.21
N ASN A 186 -9.26 -18.32 1.05
CA ASN A 186 -10.53 -17.68 1.37
C ASN A 186 -10.39 -16.17 1.29
N TYR A 187 -10.79 -15.61 0.17
CA TYR A 187 -10.88 -14.18 -0.09
C TYR A 187 -12.17 -13.59 0.51
N GLU A 188 -12.37 -13.74 1.82
CA GLU A 188 -13.68 -13.44 2.42
C GLU A 188 -13.76 -12.01 3.01
N PHE A 189 -12.62 -11.42 3.37
CA PHE A 189 -12.58 -10.18 4.13
C PHE A 189 -11.47 -9.23 3.67
N GLY A 190 -11.66 -7.95 4.00
CA GLY A 190 -10.64 -6.91 3.92
C GLY A 190 -9.95 -6.83 2.55
N GLU A 191 -8.65 -6.71 2.58
CA GLU A 191 -7.81 -6.54 1.39
C GLU A 191 -7.89 -7.73 0.43
N SER A 192 -7.96 -8.95 0.95
CA SER A 192 -8.03 -10.15 0.10
C SER A 192 -9.34 -10.25 -0.66
N ARG A 193 -10.47 -9.88 -0.05
CA ARG A 193 -11.77 -9.79 -0.73
C ARG A 193 -11.76 -8.71 -1.80
N ALA A 194 -11.22 -7.53 -1.48
CA ALA A 194 -11.08 -6.45 -2.44
C ALA A 194 -10.27 -6.89 -3.66
N HIS A 195 -9.13 -7.56 -3.44
CA HIS A 195 -8.30 -8.13 -4.51
C HIS A 195 -9.08 -9.09 -5.40
N LYS A 196 -9.75 -10.07 -4.80
CA LYS A 196 -10.51 -11.09 -5.54
C LYS A 196 -11.59 -10.47 -6.44
N GLU A 197 -12.40 -9.59 -5.85
CA GLU A 197 -13.51 -8.95 -6.58
C GLU A 197 -13.00 -8.06 -7.73
N VAL A 198 -11.84 -7.41 -7.55
CA VAL A 198 -11.23 -6.59 -8.60
C VAL A 198 -10.64 -7.48 -9.70
N CYS A 199 -9.98 -8.57 -9.35
CA CYS A 199 -9.50 -9.54 -10.34
C CYS A 199 -10.63 -10.08 -11.19
N ASP A 200 -11.77 -10.44 -10.59
CA ASP A 200 -12.94 -10.93 -11.30
C ASP A 200 -13.57 -9.84 -12.20
N LYS A 201 -13.72 -8.61 -11.67
CA LYS A 201 -14.35 -7.48 -12.39
C LYS A 201 -13.56 -7.08 -13.65
N TYR A 202 -12.24 -7.03 -13.57
CA TYR A 202 -11.39 -6.58 -14.67
C TYR A 202 -10.74 -7.73 -15.46
N ASN A 203 -11.12 -8.97 -15.17
CA ASN A 203 -10.54 -10.17 -15.76
C ASN A 203 -9.01 -10.15 -15.69
N LEU A 204 -8.47 -9.83 -14.49
CA LEU A 204 -7.04 -9.77 -14.28
C LEU A 204 -6.44 -11.16 -14.19
N THR A 205 -5.32 -11.36 -14.88
CA THR A 205 -4.40 -12.45 -14.57
C THR A 205 -3.32 -11.92 -13.63
N VAL A 206 -3.29 -12.43 -12.43
CA VAL A 206 -2.29 -12.09 -11.41
C VAL A 206 -1.57 -13.32 -10.94
N LYS A 207 -0.31 -13.16 -10.54
CA LYS A 207 0.50 -14.24 -9.98
C LYS A 207 1.07 -13.81 -8.64
N LYS A 208 0.83 -14.63 -7.61
CA LYS A 208 1.49 -14.45 -6.33
C LYS A 208 2.98 -14.83 -6.47
N ILE A 209 3.86 -13.88 -6.22
CA ILE A 209 5.30 -14.05 -6.39
C ILE A 209 6.06 -14.18 -5.08
N ALA A 210 5.49 -13.70 -3.98
CA ALA A 210 6.09 -13.81 -2.67
C ALA A 210 5.03 -13.83 -1.56
N GLN A 211 5.34 -14.51 -0.45
CA GLN A 211 4.50 -14.55 0.74
C GLN A 211 5.36 -14.78 1.98
N VAL A 212 4.97 -14.17 3.10
CA VAL A 212 5.46 -14.48 4.44
C VAL A 212 4.27 -14.57 5.40
N GLY A 213 4.42 -15.36 6.45
CA GLY A 213 3.33 -15.66 7.36
C GLY A 213 2.41 -16.76 6.85
N ASN A 214 1.64 -17.33 7.77
CA ASN A 214 0.75 -18.47 7.50
C ASN A 214 -0.53 -18.46 8.34
N THR A 215 -0.77 -17.40 9.09
CA THR A 215 -1.99 -17.21 9.89
C THR A 215 -2.33 -15.72 9.96
N PHE A 216 -3.61 -15.39 9.72
CA PHE A 216 -4.10 -14.02 9.93
C PHE A 216 -3.90 -13.58 11.39
N PRO A 217 -3.54 -12.30 11.68
CA PRO A 217 -3.34 -11.20 10.73
C PRO A 217 -1.92 -11.12 10.11
N ASN A 218 -1.06 -12.07 10.33
CA ASN A 218 0.34 -12.01 9.93
C ASN A 218 0.59 -12.69 8.57
N VAL A 219 -0.30 -12.52 7.61
CA VAL A 219 -0.10 -12.99 6.23
C VAL A 219 0.10 -11.79 5.33
N HIS A 220 1.29 -11.70 4.78
CA HIS A 220 1.67 -10.65 3.87
C HIS A 220 2.10 -11.26 2.54
N ASN A 221 1.69 -10.68 1.43
CA ASN A 221 2.06 -11.21 0.13
C ASN A 221 2.25 -10.12 -0.93
N ILE A 222 2.94 -10.51 -2.02
CA ILE A 222 3.13 -9.66 -3.18
C ILE A 222 2.66 -10.41 -4.42
N TRP A 223 1.89 -9.73 -5.23
CA TRP A 223 1.37 -10.19 -6.50
C TRP A 223 1.93 -9.35 -7.64
N ILE A 224 2.08 -9.96 -8.83
CA ILE A 224 2.36 -9.25 -10.07
C ILE A 224 1.16 -9.34 -11.00
N VAL A 225 0.82 -8.24 -11.64
CA VAL A 225 -0.21 -8.19 -12.69
C VAL A 225 0.41 -8.69 -14.00
N GLU A 226 -0.01 -9.86 -14.47
CA GLU A 226 0.50 -10.46 -15.71
C GLU A 226 -0.30 -10.00 -16.93
N LYS A 227 -1.64 -9.81 -16.77
CA LYS A 227 -2.52 -9.39 -17.88
C LYS A 227 -3.76 -8.66 -17.35
N ILE A 228 -4.22 -7.68 -18.11
CA ILE A 228 -5.51 -6.99 -17.91
C ILE A 228 -6.41 -7.31 -19.08
N GLY A 229 -7.62 -7.85 -18.80
CA GLY A 229 -8.58 -8.31 -19.82
C GLY A 229 -9.31 -7.20 -20.56
#